data_5257c4cd57024db447a8247c8a348b46
#
_entry.id   5257c4cd57024db447a8247c8a348b46
#
_cell.length_a   1.000
_cell.length_b   1.000
_cell.length_c   1.000
_cell.angle_alpha   90.00
_cell.angle_beta   90.00
_cell.angle_gamma   90.00
#
_symmetry.space_group_name_H-M   'P 1'
#
loop_
_entity.id
_entity.type
_entity.pdbx_description
1 polymer ?
#
loop_
_entity_poly.entity_id
_entity_poly.type
_entity_poly.pdbx_seq_one_letter_code
_entity_poly.pdbx_strand_id
1 'polypeptide(L)'
;MRVTNDFLLGVANMGNEETVYVTLDELAAKESVDAGTRQIPYVVFILGESTDRNHMSLYGYHLDTSPYLKSRHAKGELAVFDDTISCGNGTANVMSMVFNTSTKERDENVCWYKYPNMIDILRKAGYYAVWLSNQEPVGRWGNFDRYYAKRSDTCHFLHISGSAAGGGVAAAEYDEKLLPLLDDYLKLNQQPKQYYTIHLEGTHENFRRRYPKSFAKFTAEDEPGESDEQKKMQSEYDNAVYYNDYVVDEIIRRFEDKNAIVFYISDHGMDLYDTGDFAGHSSEEKGSYHMIEVPFIVWASPSYKEQNPDVWARIKGAVHRPYRTDYIMHTIFDAIGVTSSSYEVKYSVISDEYAQLKRIYNGALYEKQRS
;
A
#
# COMPACT_ATOMS: atom_id res chain seq x y z
N MET A 1 -24.62 14.74 11.94
CA MET A 1 -23.25 14.90 12.46
C MET A 1 -22.89 13.61 13.19
N ARG A 2 -22.60 12.55 12.44
CA ARG A 2 -21.97 11.33 12.96
C ARG A 2 -20.51 11.44 12.56
N VAL A 3 -19.67 11.88 13.49
CA VAL A 3 -18.23 11.68 13.41
C VAL A 3 -18.07 10.18 13.49
N THR A 4 -17.58 9.62 12.43
CA THR A 4 -17.60 8.20 12.14
C THR A 4 -16.98 7.37 13.26
N ASN A 5 -17.52 6.18 13.48
CA ASN A 5 -16.98 5.15 14.38
C ASN A 5 -15.46 4.94 14.19
N ASP A 6 -14.93 5.14 12.99
CA ASP A 6 -13.51 5.01 12.65
C ASP A 6 -12.61 6.01 13.38
N PHE A 7 -13.06 7.25 13.58
CA PHE A 7 -12.32 8.22 14.40
C PHE A 7 -12.31 7.79 15.87
N LEU A 8 -13.44 7.30 16.38
CA LEU A 8 -13.53 6.82 17.77
C LEU A 8 -12.75 5.51 17.96
N LEU A 9 -12.73 4.61 16.99
CA LEU A 9 -11.92 3.41 16.99
C LEU A 9 -10.42 3.74 16.87
N GLY A 10 -10.04 4.69 16.04
CA GLY A 10 -8.66 5.18 15.95
C GLY A 10 -8.18 5.77 17.28
N VAL A 11 -8.99 6.59 17.92
CA VAL A 11 -8.65 7.23 19.21
C VAL A 11 -8.80 6.27 20.39
N ALA A 12 -9.83 5.43 20.44
CA ALA A 12 -10.05 4.46 21.52
C ALA A 12 -9.05 3.29 21.51
N ASN A 13 -8.52 2.94 20.32
CA ASN A 13 -7.48 1.93 20.15
C ASN A 13 -6.05 2.47 20.29
N MET A 14 -5.86 3.78 20.51
CA MET A 14 -4.56 4.35 20.87
C MET A 14 -4.36 4.13 22.38
N GLY A 15 -3.70 3.03 22.72
CA GLY A 15 -3.14 2.84 24.05
C GLY A 15 -2.15 3.97 24.38
N ASN A 16 -1.77 4.11 25.66
CA ASN A 16 -0.60 4.91 25.99
C ASN A 16 0.57 4.44 25.10
N GLU A 17 1.29 5.37 24.48
CA GLU A 17 2.39 5.08 23.54
C GLU A 17 3.37 4.04 24.10
N GLU A 18 3.71 4.14 25.39
CA GLU A 18 4.54 3.19 26.11
C GLU A 18 3.93 1.76 26.09
N THR A 19 2.62 1.65 26.36
CA THR A 19 1.93 0.35 26.33
C THR A 19 1.97 -0.28 24.95
N VAL A 20 1.83 0.51 23.88
CA VAL A 20 1.92 0.01 22.49
C VAL A 20 3.31 -0.58 22.22
N TYR A 21 4.39 0.16 22.52
CA TYR A 21 5.74 -0.33 22.26
C TYR A 21 6.12 -1.53 23.11
N VAL A 22 5.77 -1.53 24.41
CA VAL A 22 6.01 -2.69 25.29
C VAL A 22 5.31 -3.93 24.74
N THR A 23 4.05 -3.80 24.31
CA THR A 23 3.30 -4.93 23.76
C THR A 23 3.92 -5.44 22.45
N LEU A 24 4.32 -4.55 21.55
CA LEU A 24 4.98 -4.92 20.30
C LEU A 24 6.34 -5.61 20.56
N ASP A 25 7.11 -5.14 21.56
CA ASP A 25 8.38 -5.77 21.95
C ASP A 25 8.17 -7.19 22.50
N GLU A 26 7.14 -7.37 23.36
CA GLU A 26 6.78 -8.68 23.88
C GLU A 26 6.34 -9.65 22.78
N LEU A 27 5.57 -9.19 21.79
CA LEU A 27 5.15 -10.00 20.65
C LEU A 27 6.35 -10.37 19.78
N ALA A 28 7.19 -9.40 19.45
CA ALA A 28 8.41 -9.63 18.67
C ALA A 28 9.32 -10.65 19.38
N ALA A 29 9.46 -10.58 20.71
CA ALA A 29 10.27 -11.54 21.48
C ALA A 29 9.73 -12.96 21.37
N LYS A 30 8.42 -13.14 21.36
CA LYS A 30 7.73 -14.45 21.30
C LYS A 30 7.72 -15.08 19.91
N GLU A 31 7.81 -14.26 18.84
CA GLU A 31 7.83 -14.79 17.48
C GLU A 31 9.06 -15.66 17.23
N SER A 32 8.85 -16.89 16.75
CA SER A 32 9.91 -17.69 16.13
C SER A 32 9.90 -17.44 14.63
N VAL A 33 11.07 -17.14 14.06
CA VAL A 33 11.21 -16.77 12.65
C VAL A 33 12.23 -17.69 11.99
N ASP A 34 11.85 -18.28 10.85
CA ASP A 34 12.76 -18.96 9.95
C ASP A 34 12.98 -18.07 8.72
N ALA A 35 14.21 -17.66 8.52
CA ALA A 35 14.61 -16.81 7.38
C ALA A 35 14.63 -17.57 6.05
N GLY A 36 14.43 -18.90 6.09
CA GLY A 36 14.48 -19.76 4.92
C GLY A 36 15.87 -19.80 4.26
N THR A 37 15.91 -20.42 3.10
CA THR A 37 17.16 -20.59 2.33
C THR A 37 17.30 -19.60 1.18
N ARG A 38 16.21 -18.90 0.80
CA ARG A 38 16.23 -17.93 -0.30
C ARG A 38 17.05 -16.69 0.09
N GLN A 39 17.92 -16.29 -0.81
CA GLN A 39 18.74 -15.08 -0.64
C GLN A 39 18.14 -13.96 -1.48
N ILE A 40 17.24 -13.19 -0.88
CA ILE A 40 16.60 -12.02 -1.52
C ILE A 40 17.15 -10.75 -0.85
N PRO A 41 18.15 -10.10 -1.45
CA PRO A 41 18.79 -8.93 -0.84
C PRO A 41 17.86 -7.74 -0.68
N TYR A 42 16.93 -7.52 -1.63
CA TYR A 42 16.07 -6.35 -1.61
C TYR A 42 14.59 -6.74 -1.70
N VAL A 43 13.85 -6.38 -0.68
CA VAL A 43 12.40 -6.51 -0.61
C VAL A 43 11.80 -5.12 -0.45
N VAL A 44 10.90 -4.73 -1.34
CA VAL A 44 10.30 -3.39 -1.35
C VAL A 44 8.79 -3.52 -1.26
N PHE A 45 8.19 -2.83 -0.31
CA PHE A 45 6.76 -2.68 -0.20
C PHE A 45 6.39 -1.21 -0.38
N ILE A 46 5.75 -0.89 -1.50
CA ILE A 46 5.22 0.42 -1.80
C ILE A 46 3.76 0.43 -1.37
N LEU A 47 3.43 1.27 -0.41
CA LEU A 47 2.05 1.55 0.00
C LEU A 47 1.62 2.87 -0.62
N GLY A 48 0.70 2.82 -1.57
CA GLY A 48 0.03 3.98 -2.16
C GLY A 48 -1.14 4.44 -1.28
N GLU A 49 -1.69 5.58 -1.60
CA GLU A 49 -2.78 6.23 -0.90
C GLU A 49 -3.90 6.57 -1.89
N SER A 50 -5.14 6.18 -1.58
CA SER A 50 -6.37 6.57 -2.29
C SER A 50 -6.44 6.18 -3.78
N THR A 51 -5.62 5.25 -4.28
CA THR A 51 -5.59 4.91 -5.71
C THR A 51 -6.64 3.85 -6.05
N ASP A 52 -7.66 4.25 -6.81
CA ASP A 52 -8.61 3.34 -7.44
C ASP A 52 -8.00 2.71 -8.71
N ARG A 53 -7.99 1.36 -8.78
CA ARG A 53 -7.49 0.66 -9.98
C ARG A 53 -8.33 0.95 -11.22
N ASN A 54 -9.62 1.29 -11.06
CA ASN A 54 -10.52 1.55 -12.18
C ASN A 54 -10.19 2.87 -12.90
N HIS A 55 -9.40 3.75 -12.29
CA HIS A 55 -8.80 4.93 -12.91
C HIS A 55 -7.40 4.69 -13.49
N MET A 56 -6.92 3.44 -13.53
CA MET A 56 -5.62 3.10 -14.11
C MET A 56 -5.78 2.44 -15.49
N SER A 57 -5.14 2.99 -16.53
CA SER A 57 -5.15 2.38 -17.87
C SER A 57 -4.53 0.97 -17.92
N LEU A 58 -3.70 0.64 -16.93
CA LEU A 58 -3.18 -0.72 -16.72
C LEU A 58 -4.30 -1.75 -16.50
N TYR A 59 -5.41 -1.33 -15.90
CA TYR A 59 -6.60 -2.15 -15.63
C TYR A 59 -7.75 -1.89 -16.62
N GLY A 60 -7.51 -1.10 -17.67
CA GLY A 60 -8.47 -0.89 -18.75
C GLY A 60 -9.20 0.45 -18.74
N TYR A 61 -8.81 1.39 -17.86
CA TYR A 61 -9.37 2.73 -17.88
C TYR A 61 -9.16 3.42 -19.24
N HIS A 62 -10.11 4.24 -19.66
CA HIS A 62 -10.15 4.80 -21.01
C HIS A 62 -9.06 5.86 -21.27
N LEU A 63 -8.65 6.62 -20.25
CA LEU A 63 -7.53 7.56 -20.33
C LEU A 63 -6.21 6.86 -20.01
N ASP A 64 -5.12 7.28 -20.64
CA ASP A 64 -3.79 6.68 -20.45
C ASP A 64 -3.10 7.23 -19.19
N THR A 65 -3.65 6.85 -18.04
CA THR A 65 -3.28 7.28 -16.68
C THR A 65 -2.14 6.47 -16.06
N SER A 66 -1.80 5.31 -16.62
CA SER A 66 -0.70 4.46 -16.10
C SER A 66 0.19 3.90 -17.21
N PRO A 67 0.77 4.76 -18.09
CA PRO A 67 1.55 4.32 -19.25
C PRO A 67 2.87 3.63 -18.89
N TYR A 68 3.51 4.01 -17.78
CA TYR A 68 4.80 3.46 -17.37
C TYR A 68 4.65 2.00 -16.93
N LEU A 69 3.76 1.72 -15.99
CA LEU A 69 3.47 0.36 -15.55
C LEU A 69 2.84 -0.50 -16.66
N LYS A 70 1.98 0.10 -17.50
CA LYS A 70 1.42 -0.58 -18.68
C LYS A 70 2.51 -1.00 -19.66
N SER A 71 3.54 -0.16 -19.87
CA SER A 71 4.70 -0.50 -20.69
C SER A 71 5.49 -1.67 -20.11
N ARG A 72 5.72 -1.70 -18.79
CA ARG A 72 6.36 -2.83 -18.09
C ARG A 72 5.53 -4.11 -18.20
N HIS A 73 4.22 -3.98 -18.03
CA HIS A 73 3.31 -5.13 -18.15
C HIS A 73 3.35 -5.74 -19.56
N ALA A 74 3.35 -4.92 -20.61
CA ALA A 74 3.46 -5.35 -22.00
C ALA A 74 4.77 -6.10 -22.29
N LYS A 75 5.85 -5.80 -21.55
CA LYS A 75 7.13 -6.51 -21.61
C LYS A 75 7.17 -7.79 -20.76
N GLY A 76 6.09 -8.12 -20.04
CA GLY A 76 6.04 -9.28 -19.13
C GLY A 76 6.84 -9.12 -17.85
N GLU A 77 7.15 -7.88 -17.47
CA GLU A 77 7.93 -7.57 -16.26
C GLU A 77 7.09 -7.61 -14.99
N LEU A 78 5.77 -7.38 -15.10
CA LEU A 78 4.84 -7.27 -13.98
C LEU A 78 3.90 -8.48 -13.88
N ALA A 79 3.53 -8.83 -12.66
CA ALA A 79 2.32 -9.56 -12.33
C ALA A 79 1.29 -8.55 -11.80
N VAL A 80 0.18 -8.39 -12.52
CA VAL A 80 -0.90 -7.44 -12.22
C VAL A 80 -2.09 -8.23 -11.73
N PHE A 81 -2.44 -8.08 -10.45
CA PHE A 81 -3.56 -8.77 -9.83
C PHE A 81 -4.85 -8.01 -10.12
N ASP A 82 -5.77 -8.65 -10.81
CA ASP A 82 -6.96 -8.00 -11.35
C ASP A 82 -8.21 -8.12 -10.47
N ASP A 83 -8.14 -8.87 -9.37
CA ASP A 83 -9.25 -9.04 -8.42
C ASP A 83 -8.81 -8.80 -6.96
N THR A 84 -8.28 -7.63 -6.71
CA THR A 84 -7.85 -7.21 -5.38
C THR A 84 -8.75 -6.14 -4.81
N ILE A 85 -9.14 -6.30 -3.55
CA ILE A 85 -9.80 -5.25 -2.78
C ILE A 85 -8.99 -4.91 -1.52
N SER A 86 -9.11 -3.67 -1.09
CA SER A 86 -8.63 -3.23 0.22
C SER A 86 -9.42 -3.88 1.36
N CYS A 87 -8.79 -4.05 2.49
CA CYS A 87 -9.45 -4.50 3.72
C CYS A 87 -10.28 -3.40 4.40
N GLY A 88 -10.19 -2.17 3.93
CA GLY A 88 -10.97 -1.02 4.41
C GLY A 88 -11.09 0.06 3.34
N ASN A 89 -11.89 1.07 3.61
CA ASN A 89 -12.10 2.23 2.75
C ASN A 89 -11.55 3.53 3.35
N GLY A 90 -10.57 3.42 4.23
CA GLY A 90 -9.88 4.55 4.85
C GLY A 90 -8.58 4.13 5.50
N THR A 91 -7.59 5.02 5.45
CA THR A 91 -6.19 4.78 5.79
C THR A 91 -6.00 4.18 7.19
N ALA A 92 -6.61 4.74 8.23
CA ALA A 92 -6.47 4.23 9.60
C ALA A 92 -6.91 2.77 9.74
N ASN A 93 -8.01 2.41 9.08
CA ASN A 93 -8.56 1.05 9.10
C ASN A 93 -7.61 0.06 8.43
N VAL A 94 -7.10 0.42 7.26
CA VAL A 94 -6.17 -0.39 6.48
C VAL A 94 -4.82 -0.54 7.19
N MET A 95 -4.26 0.58 7.66
CA MET A 95 -2.99 0.58 8.40
C MET A 95 -3.02 -0.30 9.66
N SER A 96 -4.19 -0.44 10.28
CA SER A 96 -4.36 -1.32 11.45
C SER A 96 -4.22 -2.81 11.13
N MET A 97 -4.14 -3.20 9.85
CA MET A 97 -4.11 -4.61 9.40
C MET A 97 -2.95 -4.94 8.45
N VAL A 98 -2.63 -4.06 7.50
CA VAL A 98 -1.68 -4.34 6.40
C VAL A 98 -0.26 -4.67 6.88
N PHE A 99 0.16 -4.15 8.02
CA PHE A 99 1.51 -4.38 8.56
C PHE A 99 1.58 -5.42 9.67
N ASN A 100 0.49 -6.13 9.97
CA ASN A 100 0.48 -7.12 11.03
C ASN A 100 -0.30 -8.38 10.64
N THR A 101 -0.36 -9.37 11.51
CA THR A 101 -1.01 -10.67 11.27
C THR A 101 -2.53 -10.64 11.43
N SER A 102 -3.13 -9.49 11.77
CA SER A 102 -4.59 -9.42 11.89
C SER A 102 -5.27 -9.41 10.52
N THR A 103 -6.48 -9.91 10.48
CA THR A 103 -7.32 -9.92 9.29
C THR A 103 -8.66 -9.26 9.55
N LYS A 104 -9.46 -9.03 8.53
CA LYS A 104 -10.82 -8.47 8.66
C LYS A 104 -11.73 -9.34 9.54
N GLU A 105 -11.43 -10.63 9.68
CA GLU A 105 -12.12 -11.60 10.52
C GLU A 105 -11.69 -11.56 12.00
N ARG A 106 -10.72 -10.70 12.35
CA ARG A 106 -10.27 -10.53 13.75
C ARG A 106 -11.40 -10.04 14.65
N ASP A 107 -11.25 -10.26 15.96
CA ASP A 107 -12.10 -9.61 16.96
C ASP A 107 -11.82 -8.09 16.95
N GLU A 108 -12.82 -7.30 16.58
CA GLU A 108 -12.73 -5.83 16.51
C GLU A 108 -12.41 -5.18 17.88
N ASN A 109 -12.65 -5.89 18.99
CA ASN A 109 -12.29 -5.43 20.32
C ASN A 109 -10.80 -5.63 20.67
N VAL A 110 -10.05 -6.35 19.80
CA VAL A 110 -8.61 -6.55 20.00
C VAL A 110 -7.84 -5.46 19.28
N CYS A 111 -7.08 -4.68 20.06
CA CYS A 111 -6.27 -3.60 19.50
C CYS A 111 -5.24 -4.12 18.49
N TRP A 112 -5.03 -3.37 17.43
CA TRP A 112 -4.12 -3.71 16.32
C TRP A 112 -2.69 -4.06 16.78
N TYR A 113 -2.17 -3.42 17.81
CA TYR A 113 -0.83 -3.65 18.36
C TYR A 113 -0.69 -4.91 19.20
N LYS A 114 -1.76 -5.69 19.32
CA LYS A 114 -1.73 -7.04 19.94
C LYS A 114 -1.46 -8.15 18.93
N TYR A 115 -1.17 -7.79 17.68
CA TYR A 115 -0.80 -8.72 16.62
C TYR A 115 0.68 -8.52 16.24
N PRO A 116 1.44 -9.61 16.00
CA PRO A 116 2.80 -9.51 15.48
C PRO A 116 2.86 -8.74 14.18
N ASN A 117 3.85 -7.87 14.01
CA ASN A 117 3.96 -7.04 12.83
C ASN A 117 5.05 -7.52 11.87
N MET A 118 4.86 -7.20 10.60
CA MET A 118 5.71 -7.59 9.50
C MET A 118 7.15 -7.11 9.66
N ILE A 119 7.35 -5.88 10.14
CA ILE A 119 8.68 -5.26 10.25
C ILE A 119 9.54 -6.01 11.26
N ASP A 120 8.99 -6.31 12.43
CA ASP A 120 9.72 -7.07 13.46
C ASP A 120 10.09 -8.47 12.99
N ILE A 121 9.18 -9.16 12.27
CA ILE A 121 9.43 -10.48 11.72
C ILE A 121 10.55 -10.41 10.67
N LEU A 122 10.51 -9.44 9.75
CA LEU A 122 11.54 -9.26 8.73
C LEU A 122 12.90 -8.92 9.34
N ARG A 123 12.94 -8.08 10.39
CA ARG A 123 14.18 -7.79 11.13
C ARG A 123 14.75 -9.05 11.79
N LYS A 124 13.91 -9.90 12.39
CA LYS A 124 14.33 -11.20 12.92
C LYS A 124 14.82 -12.16 11.83
N ALA A 125 14.29 -12.04 10.60
CA ALA A 125 14.78 -12.79 9.44
C ALA A 125 16.10 -12.22 8.86
N GLY A 126 16.68 -11.20 9.50
CA GLY A 126 17.96 -10.59 9.14
C GLY A 126 17.87 -9.45 8.14
N TYR A 127 16.69 -8.91 7.88
CA TYR A 127 16.53 -7.70 7.05
C TYR A 127 16.79 -6.43 7.86
N TYR A 128 17.56 -5.53 7.29
CA TYR A 128 17.64 -4.14 7.75
C TYR A 128 16.43 -3.39 7.19
N ALA A 129 15.57 -2.93 8.07
CA ALA A 129 14.31 -2.30 7.70
C ALA A 129 14.45 -0.78 7.57
N VAL A 130 14.00 -0.23 6.44
CA VAL A 130 13.98 1.20 6.13
C VAL A 130 12.54 1.62 5.87
N TRP A 131 12.09 2.71 6.52
CA TRP A 131 10.80 3.33 6.29
C TRP A 131 10.97 4.72 5.68
N LEU A 132 10.50 4.93 4.45
CA LEU A 132 10.48 6.22 3.77
C LEU A 132 9.04 6.63 3.56
N SER A 133 8.63 7.80 4.03
CA SER A 133 7.22 8.23 3.97
C SER A 133 7.09 9.68 3.55
N ASN A 134 6.13 9.94 2.67
CA ASN A 134 5.64 11.28 2.37
C ASN A 134 4.37 11.62 3.15
N GLN A 135 3.91 10.72 4.02
CA GLN A 135 2.79 10.96 4.93
C GLN A 135 3.24 11.66 6.22
N GLU A 136 2.29 12.27 6.94
CA GLU A 136 2.58 12.86 8.24
C GLU A 136 2.79 11.78 9.30
N PRO A 137 3.89 11.85 10.10
CA PRO A 137 4.15 10.87 11.17
C PRO A 137 3.13 10.93 12.32
N VAL A 138 2.44 12.06 12.46
CA VAL A 138 1.40 12.31 13.46
C VAL A 138 0.28 13.07 12.78
N GLY A 139 -0.81 12.39 12.49
CA GLY A 139 -1.96 12.95 11.79
C GLY A 139 -3.23 12.92 12.65
N ARG A 140 -4.26 13.62 12.17
CA ARG A 140 -5.60 13.66 12.77
C ARG A 140 -6.26 12.27 12.81
N TRP A 141 -5.87 11.38 11.89
CA TRP A 141 -6.53 10.09 11.64
C TRP A 141 -5.79 8.89 12.26
N GLY A 142 -4.75 9.13 13.02
CA GLY A 142 -3.99 8.10 13.72
C GLY A 142 -2.48 8.31 13.61
N ASN A 143 -1.74 7.49 14.32
CA ASN A 143 -0.28 7.53 14.38
C ASN A 143 0.32 6.19 13.91
N PHE A 144 -0.40 5.43 13.07
CA PHE A 144 0.04 4.10 12.63
C PHE A 144 1.39 4.14 11.95
N ASP A 145 1.58 5.11 11.03
CA ASP A 145 2.84 5.33 10.34
C ASP A 145 4.00 5.46 11.31
N ARG A 146 3.83 6.31 12.32
CA ARG A 146 4.86 6.55 13.34
C ARG A 146 5.17 5.28 14.13
N TYR A 147 4.15 4.50 14.50
CA TYR A 147 4.35 3.27 15.27
C TYR A 147 5.11 2.22 14.45
N TYR A 148 4.70 1.97 13.22
CA TYR A 148 5.39 1.01 12.34
C TYR A 148 6.77 1.51 11.91
N ALA A 149 6.90 2.80 11.54
CA ALA A 149 8.19 3.38 11.18
C ALA A 149 9.22 3.23 12.29
N LYS A 150 8.83 3.41 13.56
CA LYS A 150 9.71 3.22 14.71
C LYS A 150 10.10 1.75 14.98
N ARG A 151 9.44 0.78 14.35
CA ARG A 151 9.88 -0.63 14.35
C ARG A 151 10.99 -0.88 13.34
N SER A 152 11.18 0.00 12.37
CA SER A 152 12.27 -0.08 11.39
C SER A 152 13.61 0.31 12.01
N ASP A 153 14.73 -0.12 11.41
CA ASP A 153 16.08 0.25 11.85
C ASP A 153 16.35 1.72 11.57
N THR A 154 15.72 2.27 10.53
CA THR A 154 15.72 3.69 10.23
C THR A 154 14.41 4.12 9.57
N CYS A 155 14.00 5.37 9.82
CA CYS A 155 12.81 5.94 9.21
C CYS A 155 13.07 7.40 8.82
N HIS A 156 12.42 7.82 7.71
CA HIS A 156 12.44 9.19 7.24
C HIS A 156 11.06 9.61 6.76
N PHE A 157 10.60 10.75 7.28
CA PHE A 157 9.36 11.40 6.87
C PHE A 157 9.71 12.72 6.17
N LEU A 158 9.14 12.98 4.99
CA LEU A 158 9.32 14.26 4.30
C LEU A 158 8.60 15.39 5.07
N HIS A 159 7.48 15.08 5.72
CA HIS A 159 6.76 16.00 6.58
C HIS A 159 7.20 15.85 8.03
N ILE A 160 7.72 16.91 8.62
CA ILE A 160 8.00 16.97 10.06
C ILE A 160 6.84 17.76 10.71
N SER A 161 5.96 17.06 11.39
CA SER A 161 4.90 17.68 12.19
C SER A 161 5.55 18.56 13.26
N GLY A 162 5.35 19.86 13.21
CA GLY A 162 5.83 20.76 14.28
C GLY A 162 6.21 22.17 13.88
N SER A 163 6.23 22.55 12.62
CA SER A 163 6.43 23.94 12.23
C SER A 163 5.15 24.79 12.22
N ALA A 164 4.06 24.28 12.76
CA ALA A 164 2.78 25.00 12.87
C ALA A 164 2.70 25.93 14.08
N ALA A 165 3.74 26.73 14.33
CA ALA A 165 3.58 27.93 15.15
C ALA A 165 2.81 29.05 14.41
N GLY A 166 2.20 28.76 13.26
CA GLY A 166 1.55 29.74 12.40
C GLY A 166 0.35 29.27 11.58
N GLY A 167 -0.26 28.12 11.89
CA GLY A 167 -1.55 27.75 11.28
C GLY A 167 -1.54 27.50 9.75
N GLY A 168 -0.39 27.35 9.12
CA GLY A 168 -0.27 26.99 7.72
C GLY A 168 0.03 25.50 7.60
N VAL A 169 -0.82 24.74 6.90
CA VAL A 169 -0.48 23.41 6.43
C VAL A 169 0.77 23.54 5.56
N ALA A 170 1.89 22.93 5.97
CA ALA A 170 3.06 22.87 5.10
C ALA A 170 2.62 22.30 3.75
N ALA A 171 3.09 22.88 2.65
CA ALA A 171 2.76 22.37 1.33
C ALA A 171 3.30 20.93 1.26
N ALA A 172 2.42 19.97 0.95
CA ALA A 172 2.82 18.59 0.75
C ALA A 172 3.91 18.53 -0.32
N GLU A 173 5.00 17.85 -0.03
CA GLU A 173 6.04 17.57 -1.02
C GLU A 173 5.51 16.54 -2.01
N TYR A 174 6.03 16.57 -3.26
CA TYR A 174 5.73 15.54 -4.23
C TYR A 174 6.47 14.24 -3.89
N ASP A 175 5.82 13.09 -4.14
CA ASP A 175 6.37 11.76 -3.83
C ASP A 175 7.75 11.49 -4.46
N GLU A 176 8.06 12.12 -5.60
CA GLU A 176 9.41 12.04 -6.20
C GLU A 176 10.54 12.50 -5.27
N LYS A 177 10.23 13.25 -4.20
CA LYS A 177 11.21 13.64 -3.18
C LYS A 177 11.71 12.48 -2.33
N LEU A 178 10.98 11.35 -2.32
CA LEU A 178 11.45 10.11 -1.71
C LEU A 178 12.58 9.44 -2.52
N LEU A 179 12.67 9.72 -3.82
CA LEU A 179 13.62 9.05 -4.72
C LEU A 179 15.10 9.35 -4.37
N PRO A 180 15.52 10.61 -4.15
CA PRO A 180 16.88 10.90 -3.70
C PRO A 180 17.21 10.25 -2.35
N LEU A 181 16.25 10.19 -1.41
CA LEU A 181 16.44 9.51 -0.14
C LEU A 181 16.66 8.01 -0.34
N LEU A 182 15.85 7.38 -1.20
CA LEU A 182 16.04 5.98 -1.56
C LEU A 182 17.41 5.73 -2.18
N ASP A 183 17.86 6.61 -3.09
CA ASP A 183 19.18 6.53 -3.71
C ASP A 183 20.31 6.61 -2.66
N ASP A 184 20.19 7.51 -1.68
CA ASP A 184 21.15 7.62 -0.58
C ASP A 184 21.18 6.36 0.30
N TYR A 185 20.03 5.79 0.66
CA TYR A 185 19.98 4.55 1.41
C TYR A 185 20.54 3.37 0.62
N LEU A 186 20.24 3.22 -0.65
CA LEU A 186 20.78 2.17 -1.52
C LEU A 186 22.30 2.26 -1.67
N LYS A 187 22.84 3.48 -1.64
CA LYS A 187 24.29 3.72 -1.72
C LYS A 187 25.01 3.51 -0.40
N LEU A 188 24.43 3.96 0.71
CA LEU A 188 25.09 4.00 2.01
C LEU A 188 24.88 2.74 2.84
N ASN A 189 23.74 2.07 2.70
CA ASN A 189 23.42 0.87 3.45
C ASN A 189 24.10 -0.35 2.83
N GLN A 190 25.03 -0.94 3.57
CA GLN A 190 25.80 -2.11 3.15
C GLN A 190 25.26 -3.43 3.74
N GLN A 191 24.07 -3.41 4.33
CA GLN A 191 23.48 -4.63 4.88
C GLN A 191 23.11 -5.62 3.75
N PRO A 192 23.35 -6.92 3.95
CA PRO A 192 23.17 -7.94 2.90
C PRO A 192 21.70 -8.19 2.53
N LYS A 193 20.79 -7.92 3.47
CA LYS A 193 19.33 -8.01 3.27
C LYS A 193 18.69 -6.71 3.72
N GLN A 194 17.89 -6.09 2.85
CA GLN A 194 17.27 -4.80 3.08
C GLN A 194 15.78 -4.88 2.74
N TYR A 195 14.95 -4.38 3.65
CA TYR A 195 13.53 -4.23 3.44
C TYR A 195 13.17 -2.74 3.44
N TYR A 196 12.46 -2.32 2.43
CA TYR A 196 11.99 -0.94 2.28
C TYR A 196 10.47 -0.89 2.34
N THR A 197 9.93 -0.12 3.27
CA THR A 197 8.57 0.43 3.17
C THR A 197 8.68 1.81 2.55
N ILE A 198 7.96 2.04 1.44
CA ILE A 198 7.86 3.36 0.79
C ILE A 198 6.39 3.75 0.80
N HIS A 199 6.04 4.71 1.66
CA HIS A 199 4.66 5.15 1.86
C HIS A 199 4.44 6.48 1.17
N LEU A 200 3.63 6.45 0.12
CA LEU A 200 3.36 7.58 -0.76
C LEU A 200 2.21 8.44 -0.22
N GLU A 201 2.21 9.71 -0.55
CA GLU A 201 1.02 10.56 -0.44
C GLU A 201 0.02 10.26 -1.57
N GLY A 202 0.51 9.70 -2.65
CA GLY A 202 -0.27 9.11 -3.74
C GLY A 202 -1.30 10.04 -4.33
N THR A 203 -2.54 9.54 -4.39
CA THR A 203 -3.71 10.25 -4.93
C THR A 203 -4.67 10.76 -3.84
N HIS A 204 -4.12 11.11 -2.65
CA HIS A 204 -4.90 11.67 -1.53
C HIS A 204 -5.64 12.96 -1.91
N GLU A 205 -6.71 13.30 -1.21
CA GLU A 205 -7.52 14.50 -1.42
C GLU A 205 -6.69 15.78 -1.67
N ASN A 206 -7.31 16.77 -2.30
CA ASN A 206 -6.66 17.92 -2.91
C ASN A 206 -5.75 17.52 -4.09
N PHE A 207 -6.27 16.69 -4.97
CA PHE A 207 -5.60 16.01 -6.09
C PHE A 207 -4.68 16.94 -6.89
N ARG A 208 -5.08 18.22 -7.13
CA ARG A 208 -4.23 19.19 -7.83
C ARG A 208 -2.87 19.42 -7.17
N ARG A 209 -2.73 19.13 -5.90
CA ARG A 209 -1.49 19.28 -5.14
C ARG A 209 -0.62 18.03 -5.14
N ARG A 210 -1.11 16.93 -5.70
CA ARG A 210 -0.41 15.63 -5.70
C ARG A 210 0.57 15.47 -6.85
N TYR A 211 0.54 16.34 -7.84
CA TYR A 211 1.42 16.27 -9.01
C TYR A 211 1.95 17.65 -9.43
N PRO A 212 3.19 17.71 -9.96
CA PRO A 212 3.75 18.94 -10.51
C PRO A 212 3.04 19.32 -11.81
N LYS A 213 3.08 20.61 -12.17
CA LYS A 213 2.38 21.13 -13.35
C LYS A 213 2.75 20.39 -14.65
N SER A 214 3.97 19.84 -14.73
CA SER A 214 4.43 19.04 -15.89
C SER A 214 3.65 17.74 -16.10
N PHE A 215 2.94 17.27 -15.09
CA PHE A 215 2.08 16.07 -15.14
C PHE A 215 0.59 16.40 -15.29
N ALA A 216 0.21 17.67 -15.50
CA ALA A 216 -1.16 18.05 -15.82
C ALA A 216 -1.46 17.74 -17.30
N LYS A 217 -1.74 16.46 -17.59
CA LYS A 217 -1.99 15.92 -18.93
C LYS A 217 -3.47 15.96 -19.31
N PHE A 218 -4.34 15.61 -18.36
CA PHE A 218 -5.79 15.50 -18.57
C PHE A 218 -6.49 16.77 -18.12
N THR A 219 -7.58 17.10 -18.80
CA THR A 219 -8.40 18.31 -18.59
C THR A 219 -9.86 17.93 -18.36
N ALA A 220 -10.69 18.85 -17.93
CA ALA A 220 -12.12 18.64 -17.76
C ALA A 220 -12.84 18.17 -19.06
N GLU A 221 -12.25 18.45 -20.22
CA GLU A 221 -12.81 18.05 -21.52
C GLU A 221 -12.65 16.54 -21.79
N ASP A 222 -11.71 15.89 -21.11
CA ASP A 222 -11.43 14.47 -21.24
C ASP A 222 -12.35 13.60 -20.36
N GLU A 223 -13.09 14.22 -19.43
CA GLU A 223 -13.80 13.54 -18.35
C GLU A 223 -15.31 13.41 -18.58
N PRO A 224 -15.91 12.29 -18.08
CA PRO A 224 -17.33 11.99 -18.30
C PRO A 224 -18.28 12.73 -17.36
N GLY A 225 -17.82 13.42 -16.33
CA GLY A 225 -18.64 14.06 -15.30
C GLY A 225 -19.78 14.94 -15.85
N GLU A 226 -20.86 15.09 -15.10
CA GLU A 226 -22.07 15.83 -15.53
C GLU A 226 -21.90 17.35 -15.42
N SER A 227 -21.05 17.83 -14.49
CA SER A 227 -20.78 19.25 -14.28
C SER A 227 -19.30 19.58 -14.48
N ASP A 228 -19.00 20.88 -14.71
CA ASP A 228 -17.62 21.35 -14.83
C ASP A 228 -16.80 21.08 -13.56
N GLU A 229 -17.44 21.09 -12.39
CA GLU A 229 -16.78 20.81 -11.11
C GLU A 229 -16.42 19.32 -11.01
N GLN A 230 -17.32 18.42 -11.37
CA GLN A 230 -17.07 16.98 -11.40
C GLN A 230 -15.95 16.63 -12.39
N LYS A 231 -16.04 17.12 -13.62
CA LYS A 231 -15.01 16.92 -14.65
C LYS A 231 -13.65 17.44 -14.23
N LYS A 232 -13.62 18.63 -13.61
CA LYS A 232 -12.38 19.18 -13.08
C LYS A 232 -11.78 18.28 -11.98
N MET A 233 -12.60 17.80 -11.05
CA MET A 233 -12.13 16.93 -9.96
C MET A 233 -11.60 15.62 -10.52
N GLN A 234 -12.30 14.99 -11.47
CA GLN A 234 -11.87 13.75 -12.14
C GLN A 234 -10.52 13.96 -12.86
N SER A 235 -10.38 15.02 -13.64
CA SER A 235 -9.12 15.31 -14.35
C SER A 235 -7.95 15.60 -13.40
N GLU A 236 -8.19 16.25 -12.27
CA GLU A 236 -7.16 16.47 -11.25
C GLU A 236 -6.75 15.14 -10.60
N TYR A 237 -7.68 14.22 -10.35
CA TYR A 237 -7.38 12.89 -9.85
C TYR A 237 -6.63 12.04 -10.87
N ASP A 238 -7.06 12.01 -12.11
CA ASP A 238 -6.41 11.23 -13.17
C ASP A 238 -4.98 11.71 -13.46
N ASN A 239 -4.72 13.01 -13.32
CA ASN A 239 -3.36 13.54 -13.34
C ASN A 239 -2.54 13.09 -12.11
N ALA A 240 -3.15 12.94 -10.94
CA ALA A 240 -2.49 12.40 -9.77
C ALA A 240 -2.18 10.90 -9.95
N VAL A 241 -3.08 10.11 -10.51
CA VAL A 241 -2.85 8.70 -10.89
C VAL A 241 -1.71 8.59 -11.90
N TYR A 242 -1.69 9.45 -12.92
CA TYR A 242 -0.62 9.49 -13.92
C TYR A 242 0.76 9.79 -13.31
N TYR A 243 0.81 10.71 -12.35
CA TYR A 243 2.04 11.02 -11.64
C TYR A 243 2.45 9.90 -10.68
N ASN A 244 1.50 9.28 -9.98
CA ASN A 244 1.77 8.14 -9.11
C ASN A 244 2.35 6.93 -9.90
N ASP A 245 1.83 6.67 -11.10
CA ASP A 245 2.37 5.65 -12.03
C ASP A 245 3.85 5.91 -12.35
N TYR A 246 4.22 7.16 -12.65
CA TYR A 246 5.61 7.58 -12.85
C TYR A 246 6.47 7.33 -11.60
N VAL A 247 6.00 7.71 -10.42
CA VAL A 247 6.77 7.55 -9.18
C VAL A 247 7.00 6.07 -8.86
N VAL A 248 5.98 5.23 -9.01
CA VAL A 248 6.10 3.78 -8.80
C VAL A 248 7.10 3.18 -9.80
N ASP A 249 7.05 3.57 -11.07
CA ASP A 249 8.04 3.15 -12.09
C ASP A 249 9.46 3.57 -11.71
N GLU A 250 9.66 4.80 -11.25
CA GLU A 250 10.95 5.32 -10.84
C GLU A 250 11.50 4.60 -9.59
N ILE A 251 10.65 4.18 -8.67
CA ILE A 251 11.06 3.32 -7.56
C ILE A 251 11.53 1.96 -8.09
N ILE A 252 10.75 1.30 -8.94
CA ILE A 252 11.12 0.01 -9.56
C ILE A 252 12.46 0.11 -10.26
N ARG A 253 12.71 1.18 -11.01
CA ARG A 253 13.94 1.42 -11.78
C ARG A 253 15.21 1.33 -10.95
N ARG A 254 15.16 1.76 -9.68
CA ARG A 254 16.29 1.74 -8.75
C ARG A 254 16.70 0.33 -8.32
N PHE A 255 15.87 -0.66 -8.64
CA PHE A 255 16.11 -2.05 -8.27
C PHE A 255 16.36 -2.97 -9.49
N GLU A 256 16.37 -2.45 -10.72
CA GLU A 256 16.50 -3.26 -11.94
C GLU A 256 17.82 -4.04 -12.02
N ASP A 257 18.90 -3.46 -11.50
CA ASP A 257 20.25 -4.06 -11.48
C ASP A 257 20.52 -4.90 -10.22
N LYS A 258 19.53 -5.07 -9.35
CA LYS A 258 19.63 -5.76 -8.06
C LYS A 258 18.86 -7.08 -8.06
N ASN A 259 19.13 -7.97 -7.10
CA ASN A 259 18.25 -9.10 -6.83
C ASN A 259 17.13 -8.61 -5.91
N ALA A 260 15.99 -8.26 -6.50
CA ALA A 260 14.93 -7.53 -5.81
C ALA A 260 13.52 -8.00 -6.21
N ILE A 261 12.58 -7.86 -5.26
CA ILE A 261 11.15 -7.96 -5.49
C ILE A 261 10.44 -6.75 -4.91
N VAL A 262 9.49 -6.19 -5.67
CA VAL A 262 8.72 -4.99 -5.32
C VAL A 262 7.24 -5.34 -5.33
N PHE A 263 6.54 -5.00 -4.25
CA PHE A 263 5.09 -5.10 -4.12
C PHE A 263 4.52 -3.69 -4.05
N TYR A 264 3.48 -3.42 -4.82
CA TYR A 264 2.72 -2.18 -4.77
C TYR A 264 1.24 -2.47 -4.56
N ILE A 265 0.66 -1.85 -3.54
CA ILE A 265 -0.79 -1.77 -3.33
C ILE A 265 -1.15 -0.33 -2.98
N SER A 266 -2.43 0.06 -3.18
CA SER A 266 -2.98 1.22 -2.47
C SER A 266 -3.68 0.79 -1.19
N ASP A 267 -3.71 1.66 -0.20
CA ASP A 267 -4.44 1.41 1.06
C ASP A 267 -5.94 1.32 0.81
N HIS A 268 -6.55 2.27 0.12
CA HIS A 268 -7.93 2.25 -0.36
C HIS A 268 -8.04 2.93 -1.73
N GLY A 269 -9.22 2.91 -2.31
CA GLY A 269 -9.56 3.63 -3.52
C GLY A 269 -10.35 4.91 -3.23
N MET A 270 -10.94 5.48 -4.28
CA MET A 270 -11.70 6.72 -4.25
C MET A 270 -12.86 6.63 -5.24
N ASP A 271 -14.07 7.00 -4.82
CA ASP A 271 -15.19 7.22 -5.75
C ASP A 271 -15.17 8.68 -6.20
N LEU A 272 -15.23 8.91 -7.49
CA LEU A 272 -15.18 10.24 -8.11
C LEU A 272 -16.36 10.46 -9.03
N TYR A 273 -17.56 10.35 -8.46
CA TYR A 273 -18.84 10.39 -9.21
C TYR A 273 -19.06 9.18 -10.13
N ASP A 274 -18.30 8.09 -9.91
CA ASP A 274 -18.40 6.86 -10.72
C ASP A 274 -19.72 6.13 -10.49
N THR A 275 -20.28 6.25 -9.27
CA THR A 275 -21.52 5.56 -8.89
C THR A 275 -22.70 6.52 -8.63
N GLY A 276 -22.54 7.81 -8.94
CA GLY A 276 -23.60 8.82 -8.77
C GLY A 276 -23.06 10.16 -8.28
N ASP A 277 -23.86 10.95 -7.60
CA ASP A 277 -23.51 12.27 -7.12
C ASP A 277 -22.75 12.20 -5.78
N PHE A 278 -21.58 11.56 -5.80
CA PHE A 278 -20.68 11.43 -4.65
C PHE A 278 -19.22 11.38 -5.08
N ALA A 279 -18.36 12.10 -4.36
CA ALA A 279 -16.92 11.94 -4.45
C ALA A 279 -16.33 11.79 -3.04
N GLY A 280 -15.41 10.83 -2.87
CA GLY A 280 -14.73 10.58 -1.59
C GLY A 280 -14.54 9.11 -1.27
N HIS A 281 -14.17 8.86 -0.02
CA HIS A 281 -14.00 7.54 0.56
C HIS A 281 -14.54 7.53 2.01
N SER A 282 -14.45 6.41 2.72
CA SER A 282 -14.86 6.28 4.14
C SER A 282 -16.36 6.54 4.41
N SER A 283 -17.23 6.41 3.41
CA SER A 283 -18.67 6.53 3.59
C SER A 283 -19.33 5.16 3.72
N GLU A 284 -19.88 4.86 4.90
CA GLU A 284 -20.67 3.64 5.11
C GLU A 284 -22.04 3.70 4.40
N GLU A 285 -22.61 4.92 4.24
CA GLU A 285 -23.93 5.13 3.63
C GLU A 285 -23.90 5.08 2.10
N LYS A 286 -22.75 5.45 1.50
CA LYS A 286 -22.56 5.55 0.04
C LYS A 286 -21.40 4.66 -0.45
N GLY A 287 -21.12 3.57 0.27
CA GLY A 287 -20.02 2.71 -0.05
C GLY A 287 -20.08 2.14 -1.47
N SER A 288 -19.24 2.66 -2.35
CA SER A 288 -19.03 2.09 -3.67
C SER A 288 -17.81 1.18 -3.69
N TYR A 289 -17.73 0.30 -4.67
CA TYR A 289 -16.58 -0.59 -4.82
C TYR A 289 -15.31 0.17 -5.23
N HIS A 290 -15.44 1.34 -5.84
CA HIS A 290 -14.33 2.25 -6.15
C HIS A 290 -13.49 2.62 -4.92
N MET A 291 -14.11 2.66 -3.73
CA MET A 291 -13.40 2.94 -2.47
C MET A 291 -12.49 1.80 -2.01
N ILE A 292 -12.68 0.58 -2.51
CA ILE A 292 -11.92 -0.59 -2.08
C ILE A 292 -11.22 -1.34 -3.21
N GLU A 293 -11.55 -1.09 -4.46
CA GLU A 293 -10.90 -1.72 -5.61
C GLU A 293 -9.55 -1.06 -5.87
N VAL A 294 -8.50 -1.67 -5.35
CA VAL A 294 -7.14 -1.11 -5.36
C VAL A 294 -6.20 -1.87 -6.31
N PRO A 295 -5.15 -1.21 -6.84
CA PRO A 295 -4.11 -1.91 -7.56
C PRO A 295 -3.35 -2.86 -6.63
N PHE A 296 -2.97 -4.03 -7.16
CA PHE A 296 -1.95 -4.89 -6.59
C PHE A 296 -1.03 -5.35 -7.71
N ILE A 297 0.23 -4.96 -7.61
CA ILE A 297 1.24 -5.20 -8.65
C ILE A 297 2.47 -5.78 -7.97
N VAL A 298 3.05 -6.81 -8.59
CA VAL A 298 4.35 -7.35 -8.20
C VAL A 298 5.31 -7.24 -9.37
N TRP A 299 6.45 -6.61 -9.11
CA TRP A 299 7.59 -6.61 -10.00
C TRP A 299 8.73 -7.40 -9.36
N ALA A 300 9.48 -8.11 -10.18
CA ALA A 300 10.71 -8.76 -9.75
C ALA A 300 11.81 -8.55 -10.77
N SER A 301 13.03 -8.36 -10.29
CA SER A 301 14.20 -8.18 -11.13
C SER A 301 14.52 -9.43 -11.95
N PRO A 302 15.27 -9.33 -13.05
CA PRO A 302 15.77 -10.50 -13.79
C PRO A 302 16.51 -11.48 -12.88
N SER A 303 17.35 -10.98 -11.98
CA SER A 303 18.11 -11.81 -11.04
C SER A 303 17.21 -12.57 -10.07
N TYR A 304 16.15 -11.93 -9.54
CA TYR A 304 15.17 -12.62 -8.70
C TYR A 304 14.46 -13.74 -9.45
N LYS A 305 14.00 -13.46 -10.68
CA LYS A 305 13.28 -14.42 -11.53
C LYS A 305 14.14 -15.63 -11.91
N GLU A 306 15.43 -15.41 -12.17
CA GLU A 306 16.39 -16.46 -12.48
C GLU A 306 16.65 -17.37 -11.26
N GLN A 307 16.77 -16.77 -10.07
CA GLN A 307 17.05 -17.52 -8.85
C GLN A 307 15.82 -18.17 -8.22
N ASN A 308 14.61 -17.67 -8.54
CA ASN A 308 13.34 -18.14 -7.96
C ASN A 308 12.26 -18.34 -9.04
N PRO A 309 12.53 -19.13 -10.10
CA PRO A 309 11.61 -19.27 -11.23
C PRO A 309 10.27 -19.90 -10.85
N ASP A 310 10.27 -20.81 -9.88
CA ASP A 310 9.09 -21.44 -9.31
C ASP A 310 8.18 -20.43 -8.59
N VAL A 311 8.76 -19.56 -7.79
CA VAL A 311 8.00 -18.52 -7.08
C VAL A 311 7.41 -17.52 -8.07
N TRP A 312 8.22 -17.09 -9.06
CA TRP A 312 7.72 -16.17 -10.09
C TRP A 312 6.59 -16.79 -10.92
N ALA A 313 6.67 -18.07 -11.20
CA ALA A 313 5.58 -18.80 -11.88
C ALA A 313 4.31 -18.84 -11.03
N ARG A 314 4.41 -19.09 -9.69
CA ARG A 314 3.28 -19.03 -8.75
C ARG A 314 2.68 -17.62 -8.68
N ILE A 315 3.52 -16.57 -8.61
CA ILE A 315 3.07 -15.17 -8.63
C ILE A 315 2.24 -14.91 -9.88
N LYS A 316 2.76 -15.24 -11.06
CA LYS A 316 2.05 -15.05 -12.34
C LYS A 316 0.77 -15.90 -12.44
N GLY A 317 0.77 -17.09 -11.90
CA GLY A 317 -0.41 -17.97 -11.89
C GLY A 317 -1.52 -17.53 -10.95
N ALA A 318 -1.20 -16.63 -10.00
CA ALA A 318 -2.14 -16.17 -8.98
C ALA A 318 -2.87 -14.86 -9.34
N VAL A 319 -2.53 -14.18 -10.43
CA VAL A 319 -3.02 -12.81 -10.74
C VAL A 319 -4.53 -12.66 -10.88
N HIS A 320 -5.24 -13.76 -11.11
CA HIS A 320 -6.71 -13.79 -11.20
C HIS A 320 -7.39 -14.30 -9.92
N ARG A 321 -6.62 -14.58 -8.87
CA ARG A 321 -7.20 -15.04 -7.60
C ARG A 321 -7.82 -13.87 -6.85
N PRO A 322 -9.07 -14.00 -6.35
CA PRO A 322 -9.65 -13.00 -5.47
C PRO A 322 -8.78 -12.75 -4.26
N TYR A 323 -8.46 -11.49 -3.96
CA TYR A 323 -7.52 -11.11 -2.92
C TYR A 323 -8.01 -9.95 -2.08
N ARG A 324 -7.57 -9.87 -0.82
CA ARG A 324 -7.79 -8.74 0.08
C ARG A 324 -6.47 -8.35 0.74
N THR A 325 -6.21 -7.06 0.87
CA THR A 325 -4.89 -6.52 1.20
C THR A 325 -4.40 -6.80 2.62
N ASP A 326 -5.27 -7.15 3.57
CA ASP A 326 -4.86 -7.59 4.92
C ASP A 326 -4.03 -8.88 4.93
N TYR A 327 -3.97 -9.60 3.82
CA TYR A 327 -3.14 -10.80 3.68
C TYR A 327 -1.75 -10.53 3.09
N ILE A 328 -1.42 -9.26 2.79
CA ILE A 328 -0.21 -8.91 2.02
C ILE A 328 1.07 -9.36 2.72
N MET A 329 1.13 -9.30 4.04
CA MET A 329 2.27 -9.78 4.81
C MET A 329 2.59 -11.26 4.51
N HIS A 330 1.56 -12.11 4.48
CA HIS A 330 1.72 -13.55 4.22
C HIS A 330 2.19 -13.81 2.77
N THR A 331 1.72 -13.01 1.82
CA THR A 331 2.14 -13.09 0.42
C THR A 331 3.60 -12.65 0.24
N ILE A 332 4.03 -11.57 0.89
CA ILE A 332 5.42 -11.11 0.89
C ILE A 332 6.33 -12.20 1.48
N PHE A 333 5.97 -12.75 2.63
CA PHE A 333 6.78 -13.79 3.30
C PHE A 333 6.95 -15.04 2.45
N ASP A 334 5.87 -15.53 1.81
CA ASP A 334 5.96 -16.68 0.90
C ASP A 334 6.88 -16.38 -0.29
N ALA A 335 6.77 -15.18 -0.88
CA ALA A 335 7.59 -14.81 -2.02
C ALA A 335 9.09 -14.75 -1.70
N ILE A 336 9.45 -14.39 -0.46
CA ILE A 336 10.85 -14.32 -0.03
C ILE A 336 11.33 -15.53 0.76
N GLY A 337 10.42 -16.48 1.06
CA GLY A 337 10.73 -17.72 1.77
C GLY A 337 10.95 -17.55 3.28
N VAL A 338 10.42 -16.48 3.88
CA VAL A 338 10.41 -16.27 5.33
C VAL A 338 9.15 -16.89 5.93
N THR A 339 9.27 -17.56 7.06
CA THR A 339 8.12 -18.01 7.84
C THR A 339 8.27 -17.60 9.31
N SER A 340 7.15 -17.55 10.02
CA SER A 340 7.14 -17.29 11.46
C SER A 340 6.03 -18.06 12.15
N SER A 341 6.03 -18.07 13.48
CA SER A 341 4.96 -18.69 14.27
C SER A 341 3.55 -18.12 13.95
N SER A 342 3.49 -16.90 13.43
CA SER A 342 2.25 -16.22 13.03
C SER A 342 2.00 -16.22 11.53
N TYR A 343 2.87 -16.83 10.73
CA TYR A 343 2.66 -16.99 9.29
C TYR A 343 1.62 -18.07 9.00
N GLU A 344 0.63 -17.73 8.15
CA GLU A 344 -0.39 -18.67 7.71
C GLU A 344 -0.37 -18.79 6.18
N VAL A 345 0.05 -19.93 5.67
CA VAL A 345 0.19 -20.22 4.23
C VAL A 345 -1.13 -20.04 3.46
N LYS A 346 -2.26 -20.29 4.11
CA LYS A 346 -3.60 -20.12 3.51
C LYS A 346 -3.95 -18.67 3.15
N TYR A 347 -3.23 -17.67 3.68
CA TYR A 347 -3.42 -16.27 3.37
C TYR A 347 -2.46 -15.74 2.29
N SER A 348 -1.47 -16.53 1.89
CA SER A 348 -0.61 -16.18 0.75
C SER A 348 -1.33 -16.43 -0.57
N VAL A 349 -1.63 -15.38 -1.33
CA VAL A 349 -2.32 -15.52 -2.64
C VAL A 349 -1.53 -16.36 -3.64
N ILE A 350 -0.23 -16.45 -3.48
CA ILE A 350 0.66 -17.21 -4.38
C ILE A 350 0.84 -18.68 -3.93
N SER A 351 0.30 -19.06 -2.78
CA SER A 351 0.36 -20.44 -2.29
C SER A 351 -0.65 -21.34 -3.01
N ASP A 352 -0.29 -22.63 -3.15
CA ASP A 352 -1.23 -23.65 -3.60
C ASP A 352 -2.29 -23.98 -2.53
N GLU A 353 -2.01 -23.65 -1.25
CA GLU A 353 -2.93 -23.80 -0.12
C GLU A 353 -3.79 -22.54 0.11
N TYR A 354 -3.74 -21.56 -0.80
CA TYR A 354 -4.49 -20.31 -0.65
C TYR A 354 -5.99 -20.58 -0.46
N ALA A 355 -6.52 -20.11 0.66
CA ALA A 355 -7.93 -20.20 0.96
C ALA A 355 -8.65 -18.93 0.48
N GLN A 356 -9.47 -19.08 -0.56
CA GLN A 356 -10.31 -17.98 -1.01
C GLN A 356 -11.39 -17.70 0.03
N LEU A 357 -11.16 -16.70 0.90
CA LEU A 357 -12.12 -16.27 1.90
C LEU A 357 -13.20 -15.39 1.29
N LYS A 358 -14.37 -15.37 1.93
CA LYS A 358 -15.44 -14.44 1.57
C LYS A 358 -15.00 -13.01 1.80
N ARG A 359 -15.11 -12.18 0.79
CA ARG A 359 -14.82 -10.74 0.88
C ARG A 359 -16.12 -9.99 1.14
N ILE A 360 -16.29 -9.51 2.36
CA ILE A 360 -17.49 -8.76 2.78
C ILE A 360 -17.17 -7.27 2.79
N TYR A 361 -18.00 -6.48 2.13
CA TYR A 361 -17.96 -5.02 2.15
C TYR A 361 -19.37 -4.47 2.38
N ASN A 362 -19.52 -3.57 3.35
CA ASN A 362 -20.80 -2.99 3.75
C ASN A 362 -21.89 -4.05 3.99
N GLY A 363 -21.52 -5.16 4.64
CA GLY A 363 -22.47 -6.25 4.96
C GLY A 363 -22.88 -7.12 3.77
N ALA A 364 -22.39 -6.86 2.57
CA ALA A 364 -22.65 -7.64 1.35
C ALA A 364 -21.40 -8.41 0.89
N LEU A 365 -21.62 -9.55 0.23
CA LEU A 365 -20.54 -10.27 -0.44
C LEU A 365 -20.05 -9.45 -1.64
N TYR A 366 -18.75 -9.12 -1.64
CA TYR A 366 -18.11 -8.52 -2.80
C TYR A 366 -17.81 -9.59 -3.84
N GLU A 367 -18.30 -9.38 -5.04
CA GLU A 367 -17.94 -10.14 -6.24
C GLU A 367 -17.45 -9.17 -7.31
N LYS A 368 -16.26 -9.44 -7.88
CA LYS A 368 -15.74 -8.64 -8.98
C LYS A 368 -16.77 -8.56 -10.09
N GLN A 369 -17.19 -7.36 -10.45
CA GLN A 369 -18.02 -7.15 -11.63
C GLN A 369 -17.19 -7.48 -12.86
N ARG A 370 -17.65 -8.43 -13.66
CA ARG A 370 -17.04 -8.72 -14.96
C ARG A 370 -17.49 -7.63 -15.91
N SER A 371 -16.60 -6.71 -16.25
CA SER A 371 -16.77 -5.77 -17.36
C SER A 371 -16.76 -6.48 -18.71
#